data_a6e0a9043c95e8904dbd008fd5047f5d
#
_entry.id   a6e0a9043c95e8904dbd008fd5047f5d
#
_cell.length_a   1.000
_cell.length_b   1.000
_cell.length_c   1.000
_cell.angle_alpha   90.00
_cell.angle_beta   90.00
_cell.angle_gamma   90.00
#
_symmetry.space_group_name_H-M   'P 1'
#
loop_
_entity.id
_entity.type
_entity.pdbx_description
1 polymer ?
#
loop_
_entity_poly.entity_id
_entity_poly.type
_entity_poly.pdbx_seq_one_letter_code
_entity_poly.pdbx_strand_id
1 'polypeptide(L)'
;MSSRRELANAIRALSMDAVQKANSGHPGAPMGMADIAEVLWNDYMTHNPANPKWADRDRFVLSNGHGSMLIYSLLHLTGYDLSIEDLKQFRQLHSKTPGHPEYGYAPGVETTTGPLGQGITNAVGMAIAERALAGQFNKPGHEIVDHHTYVFLGDGCLMEGISHEACSLAGALGLGKLIAVYDDNNISIDGEVRGHGHTPGWFLDDTPKRFEAYGWHVIPRVDGHDAAAVKAAIEEARAVGDKPSLICCQTIIGYGSPNKQGKEECHGAALGNDEVALTRESLGWTHAPFEIPADIYAGWSAKDPGAKAEAEWDARFAAYAAAYPAEAAELKRRMAGDLPPNWGEVVEATVAKVVDKGETIATRKASQNAI
;
A
#
# COMPACT_ATOMS: atom_id res chain seq x y z
N MET A 1 11.04 -10.84 -23.88
CA MET A 1 10.38 -10.48 -22.60
C MET A 1 11.39 -9.67 -21.82
N SER A 2 10.96 -8.55 -21.29
CA SER A 2 11.80 -7.69 -20.48
C SER A 2 12.22 -8.41 -19.20
N SER A 3 13.40 -8.11 -18.70
CA SER A 3 13.88 -8.62 -17.41
C SER A 3 13.16 -7.93 -16.24
N ARG A 4 13.14 -8.55 -15.05
CA ARG A 4 12.61 -7.92 -13.83
C ARG A 4 13.27 -6.56 -13.55
N ARG A 5 14.59 -6.46 -13.79
CA ARG A 5 15.33 -5.21 -13.60
C ARG A 5 14.84 -4.11 -14.55
N GLU A 6 14.54 -4.43 -15.80
CA GLU A 6 13.97 -3.45 -16.75
C GLU A 6 12.55 -3.03 -16.33
N LEU A 7 11.73 -3.96 -15.83
CA LEU A 7 10.41 -3.65 -15.29
C LEU A 7 10.51 -2.70 -14.07
N ALA A 8 11.39 -2.98 -13.13
CA ALA A 8 11.64 -2.10 -11.98
C ALA A 8 12.20 -0.73 -12.41
N ASN A 9 13.08 -0.70 -13.44
CA ASN A 9 13.62 0.55 -13.96
C ASN A 9 12.55 1.44 -14.61
N ALA A 10 11.45 0.88 -15.11
CA ALA A 10 10.31 1.69 -15.59
C ALA A 10 9.69 2.52 -14.44
N ILE A 11 9.57 1.95 -13.24
CA ILE A 11 9.11 2.69 -12.03
C ILE A 11 10.10 3.81 -11.71
N ARG A 12 11.41 3.51 -11.71
CA ARG A 12 12.47 4.49 -11.44
C ARG A 12 12.42 5.65 -12.42
N ALA A 13 12.33 5.32 -13.74
CA ALA A 13 12.27 6.32 -14.80
C ALA A 13 11.05 7.23 -14.66
N LEU A 14 9.84 6.66 -14.52
CA LEU A 14 8.61 7.44 -14.36
C LEU A 14 8.66 8.32 -13.12
N SER A 15 9.20 7.81 -12.01
CA SER A 15 9.27 8.54 -10.75
C SER A 15 10.23 9.73 -10.83
N MET A 16 11.45 9.54 -11.34
CA MET A 16 12.39 10.64 -11.48
C MET A 16 11.92 11.68 -12.51
N ASP A 17 11.29 11.22 -13.63
CA ASP A 17 10.79 12.12 -14.67
C ASP A 17 9.65 13.01 -14.17
N ALA A 18 8.69 12.44 -13.44
CA ALA A 18 7.56 13.18 -12.92
C ALA A 18 7.98 14.20 -11.86
N VAL A 19 8.85 13.78 -10.92
CA VAL A 19 9.40 14.68 -9.89
C VAL A 19 10.25 15.76 -10.51
N GLN A 20 11.10 15.44 -11.51
CA GLN A 20 11.93 16.42 -12.21
C GLN A 20 11.08 17.43 -12.97
N LYS A 21 10.04 16.96 -13.68
CA LYS A 21 9.11 17.84 -14.42
C LYS A 21 8.35 18.78 -13.49
N ALA A 22 7.88 18.27 -12.34
CA ALA A 22 7.18 19.07 -11.34
C ALA A 22 8.14 19.99 -10.54
N ASN A 23 9.44 19.74 -10.62
CA ASN A 23 10.48 20.35 -9.79
C ASN A 23 10.12 20.29 -8.29
N SER A 24 9.41 19.25 -7.89
CA SER A 24 8.91 19.03 -6.54
C SER A 24 8.49 17.57 -6.36
N GLY A 25 8.82 16.97 -5.24
CA GLY A 25 8.41 15.60 -4.91
C GLY A 25 9.55 14.77 -4.32
N HIS A 26 9.29 13.48 -4.14
CA HIS A 26 10.16 12.57 -3.43
C HIS A 26 10.53 11.39 -4.35
N PRO A 27 11.63 11.44 -5.10
CA PRO A 27 12.01 10.37 -6.02
C PRO A 27 12.70 9.20 -5.31
N GLY A 28 13.31 9.45 -4.15
CA GLY A 28 14.23 8.50 -3.50
C GLY A 28 13.59 7.17 -3.12
N ALA A 29 12.49 7.19 -2.37
CA ALA A 29 11.80 5.96 -1.95
C ALA A 29 11.22 5.17 -3.15
N PRO A 30 10.53 5.78 -4.15
CA PRO A 30 10.12 5.08 -5.35
C PRO A 30 11.25 4.37 -6.10
N MET A 31 12.41 5.00 -6.18
CA MET A 31 13.57 4.41 -6.86
C MET A 31 14.20 3.27 -6.04
N GLY A 32 14.23 3.41 -4.72
CA GLY A 32 14.74 2.37 -3.80
C GLY A 32 13.87 1.14 -3.75
N MET A 33 12.56 1.31 -3.70
CA MET A 33 11.59 0.22 -3.55
C MET A 33 11.12 -0.42 -4.86
N ALA A 34 11.63 0.02 -6.01
CA ALA A 34 11.13 -0.42 -7.31
C ALA A 34 11.23 -1.94 -7.55
N ASP A 35 12.32 -2.59 -7.11
CA ASP A 35 12.49 -4.05 -7.26
C ASP A 35 11.50 -4.82 -6.37
N ILE A 36 11.27 -4.35 -5.16
CA ILE A 36 10.30 -4.94 -4.23
C ILE A 36 8.88 -4.82 -4.78
N ALA A 37 8.55 -3.65 -5.30
CA ALA A 37 7.24 -3.39 -5.90
C ALA A 37 7.00 -4.24 -7.15
N GLU A 38 8.04 -4.45 -7.97
CA GLU A 38 7.95 -5.31 -9.15
C GLU A 38 7.60 -6.74 -8.76
N VAL A 39 8.29 -7.31 -7.77
CA VAL A 39 8.03 -8.68 -7.31
C VAL A 39 6.63 -8.81 -6.71
N LEU A 40 6.22 -7.86 -5.85
CA LEU A 40 4.91 -7.92 -5.21
C LEU A 40 3.77 -7.84 -6.23
N TRP A 41 3.81 -6.85 -7.12
CA TRP A 41 2.70 -6.56 -8.02
C TRP A 41 2.58 -7.54 -9.18
N ASN A 42 3.70 -8.07 -9.67
CA ASN A 42 3.67 -9.03 -10.79
C ASN A 42 3.46 -10.48 -10.34
N ASP A 43 3.97 -10.88 -9.15
CA ASP A 43 3.94 -12.30 -8.76
C ASP A 43 2.83 -12.63 -7.75
N TYR A 44 2.38 -11.66 -6.93
CA TYR A 44 1.55 -11.99 -5.76
C TYR A 44 0.25 -11.21 -5.66
N MET A 45 0.23 -9.97 -6.08
CA MET A 45 -0.91 -9.10 -5.85
C MET A 45 -2.08 -9.44 -6.78
N THR A 46 -3.20 -9.81 -6.20
CA THR A 46 -4.44 -10.15 -6.93
C THR A 46 -5.29 -8.90 -7.05
N HIS A 47 -5.37 -8.33 -8.25
CA HIS A 47 -6.14 -7.12 -8.52
C HIS A 47 -6.63 -7.09 -9.98
N ASN A 48 -7.68 -6.30 -10.26
CA ASN A 48 -8.17 -6.09 -11.61
C ASN A 48 -8.17 -4.59 -11.94
N PRO A 49 -7.29 -4.11 -12.84
CA PRO A 49 -7.26 -2.70 -13.24
C PRO A 49 -8.58 -2.20 -13.86
N ALA A 50 -9.35 -3.08 -14.50
CA ALA A 50 -10.65 -2.73 -15.07
C ALA A 50 -11.76 -2.57 -14.01
N ASN A 51 -11.60 -3.18 -12.83
CA ASN A 51 -12.49 -3.01 -11.69
C ASN A 51 -11.72 -2.72 -10.38
N PRO A 52 -11.27 -1.48 -10.17
CA PRO A 52 -10.54 -1.08 -8.96
C PRO A 52 -11.33 -1.27 -7.65
N LYS A 53 -12.62 -1.56 -7.73
CA LYS A 53 -13.52 -1.78 -6.59
C LYS A 53 -13.93 -3.24 -6.40
N TRP A 54 -13.33 -4.17 -7.13
CA TRP A 54 -13.58 -5.59 -6.92
C TRP A 54 -13.45 -5.96 -5.44
N ALA A 55 -14.47 -6.66 -4.92
CA ALA A 55 -14.63 -6.86 -3.48
C ALA A 55 -13.47 -7.61 -2.84
N ASP A 56 -12.99 -8.67 -3.48
CA ASP A 56 -11.94 -9.56 -2.95
C ASP A 56 -10.55 -9.33 -3.57
N ARG A 57 -10.31 -8.15 -4.15
CA ARG A 57 -8.97 -7.73 -4.55
C ARG A 57 -8.05 -7.58 -3.33
N ASP A 58 -6.78 -7.86 -3.48
CA ASP A 58 -5.78 -7.46 -2.48
C ASP A 58 -5.75 -5.93 -2.31
N ARG A 59 -5.38 -5.47 -1.13
CA ARG A 59 -5.24 -4.06 -0.79
C ARG A 59 -3.77 -3.69 -0.77
N PHE A 60 -3.41 -2.62 -1.46
CA PHE A 60 -2.07 -2.04 -1.38
C PHE A 60 -2.12 -0.67 -0.76
N VAL A 61 -1.32 -0.46 0.28
CA VAL A 61 -1.20 0.82 0.99
C VAL A 61 0.24 1.30 0.95
N LEU A 62 0.44 2.51 0.45
CA LEU A 62 1.74 3.18 0.52
C LEU A 62 1.74 4.11 1.74
N SER A 63 2.23 3.62 2.91
CA SER A 63 2.26 4.38 4.15
C SER A 63 3.27 5.53 4.11
N ASN A 64 4.41 5.33 3.43
CA ASN A 64 5.33 6.40 3.07
C ASN A 64 4.80 7.17 1.85
N GLY A 65 3.62 7.80 2.02
CA GLY A 65 2.84 8.42 0.94
C GLY A 65 3.53 9.59 0.24
N HIS A 66 4.60 10.15 0.82
CA HIS A 66 5.45 11.11 0.12
C HIS A 66 6.12 10.50 -1.12
N GLY A 67 6.40 9.18 -1.12
CA GLY A 67 6.88 8.43 -2.30
C GLY A 67 5.78 8.10 -3.31
N SER A 68 4.78 8.97 -3.48
CA SER A 68 3.55 8.73 -4.24
C SER A 68 3.77 8.29 -5.69
N MET A 69 4.87 8.70 -6.32
CA MET A 69 5.17 8.25 -7.68
C MET A 69 5.37 6.74 -7.79
N LEU A 70 5.68 6.03 -6.69
CA LEU A 70 5.72 4.57 -6.70
C LEU A 70 4.35 3.99 -7.05
N ILE A 71 3.31 4.35 -6.29
CA ILE A 71 1.96 3.83 -6.54
C ILE A 71 1.39 4.34 -7.88
N TYR A 72 1.64 5.59 -8.26
CA TYR A 72 1.16 6.10 -9.54
C TYR A 72 1.82 5.40 -10.73
N SER A 73 3.12 5.10 -10.66
CA SER A 73 3.82 4.32 -11.67
C SER A 73 3.25 2.90 -11.77
N LEU A 74 3.01 2.25 -10.64
CA LEU A 74 2.41 0.91 -10.58
C LEU A 74 1.01 0.88 -11.19
N LEU A 75 0.14 1.81 -10.81
CA LEU A 75 -1.23 1.90 -11.34
C LEU A 75 -1.21 2.13 -12.86
N HIS A 76 -0.34 3.04 -13.33
CA HIS A 76 -0.19 3.28 -14.78
C HIS A 76 0.29 2.04 -15.52
N LEU A 77 1.38 1.44 -15.08
CA LEU A 77 2.03 0.31 -15.74
C LEU A 77 1.15 -0.94 -15.77
N THR A 78 0.42 -1.22 -14.71
CA THR A 78 -0.46 -2.39 -14.60
C THR A 78 -1.78 -2.22 -15.35
N GLY A 79 -2.12 -1.00 -15.79
CA GLY A 79 -3.22 -0.74 -16.71
C GLY A 79 -4.49 -0.19 -16.11
N TYR A 80 -4.43 0.42 -14.92
CA TYR A 80 -5.53 1.23 -14.38
C TYR A 80 -5.77 2.47 -15.25
N ASP A 81 -6.92 3.13 -15.07
CA ASP A 81 -7.26 4.39 -15.76
C ASP A 81 -6.43 5.57 -15.21
N LEU A 82 -5.14 5.48 -15.42
CA LEU A 82 -4.15 6.50 -15.09
C LEU A 82 -3.14 6.59 -16.25
N SER A 83 -3.30 7.60 -17.09
CA SER A 83 -2.52 7.75 -18.32
C SER A 83 -1.12 8.32 -18.06
N ILE A 84 -0.24 8.22 -19.07
CA ILE A 84 1.08 8.88 -19.03
C ILE A 84 0.93 10.42 -18.96
N GLU A 85 -0.13 10.98 -19.54
CA GLU A 85 -0.42 12.40 -19.45
C GLU A 85 -0.85 12.80 -18.03
N ASP A 86 -1.55 11.93 -17.29
CA ASP A 86 -1.85 12.14 -15.86
C ASP A 86 -0.55 12.14 -15.04
N LEU A 87 0.41 11.25 -15.32
CA LEU A 87 1.72 11.24 -14.64
C LEU A 87 2.53 12.51 -14.93
N LYS A 88 2.45 13.04 -16.14
CA LYS A 88 3.06 14.32 -16.51
C LYS A 88 2.47 15.52 -15.77
N GLN A 89 1.28 15.37 -15.18
CA GLN A 89 0.61 16.38 -14.36
C GLN A 89 0.85 16.17 -12.85
N PHE A 90 1.87 15.38 -12.47
CA PHE A 90 2.21 15.15 -11.07
C PHE A 90 2.35 16.46 -10.28
N ARG A 91 1.67 16.55 -9.13
CA ARG A 91 1.61 17.74 -8.25
C ARG A 91 1.00 18.99 -8.88
N GLN A 92 0.33 18.89 -10.02
CA GLN A 92 -0.39 20.02 -10.57
C GLN A 92 -1.79 20.11 -9.95
N LEU A 93 -2.33 21.33 -9.85
CA LEU A 93 -3.66 21.56 -9.29
C LEU A 93 -4.72 20.77 -10.08
N HIS A 94 -5.61 20.06 -9.38
CA HIS A 94 -6.66 19.21 -9.94
C HIS A 94 -6.20 18.00 -10.76
N SER A 95 -4.92 17.62 -10.69
CA SER A 95 -4.45 16.39 -11.34
C SER A 95 -4.93 15.14 -10.61
N LYS A 96 -4.98 14.00 -11.32
CA LYS A 96 -5.20 12.68 -10.71
C LYS A 96 -4.01 12.22 -9.85
N THR A 97 -2.87 12.92 -9.92
CA THR A 97 -1.60 12.55 -9.27
C THR A 97 -1.13 13.64 -8.31
N PRO A 98 -1.87 13.92 -7.21
CA PRO A 98 -1.44 14.88 -6.20
C PRO A 98 -0.13 14.41 -5.54
N GLY A 99 0.53 15.31 -4.79
CA GLY A 99 1.83 15.06 -4.17
C GLY A 99 1.87 13.88 -3.18
N HIS A 100 0.72 13.53 -2.62
CA HIS A 100 0.49 12.36 -1.78
C HIS A 100 -0.75 11.63 -2.30
N PRO A 101 -0.85 10.28 -2.18
CA PRO A 101 -2.01 9.55 -2.66
C PRO A 101 -3.28 10.00 -1.92
N GLU A 102 -4.31 10.33 -2.68
CA GLU A 102 -5.62 10.70 -2.14
C GLU A 102 -6.69 9.75 -2.68
N TYR A 103 -7.50 9.20 -1.77
CA TYR A 103 -8.60 8.33 -2.14
C TYR A 103 -9.60 9.07 -3.03
N GLY A 104 -9.96 8.44 -4.15
CA GLY A 104 -10.91 9.00 -5.11
C GLY A 104 -10.29 9.82 -6.25
N TYR A 105 -8.98 10.11 -6.23
CA TYR A 105 -8.30 10.80 -7.33
C TYR A 105 -7.80 9.81 -8.41
N ALA A 106 -6.86 8.95 -8.08
CA ALA A 106 -6.41 7.90 -8.99
C ALA A 106 -7.13 6.58 -8.66
N PRO A 107 -7.72 5.88 -9.65
CA PRO A 107 -8.29 4.55 -9.45
C PRO A 107 -7.24 3.58 -8.92
N GLY A 108 -7.57 2.81 -7.88
CA GLY A 108 -6.65 1.86 -7.24
C GLY A 108 -5.91 2.41 -6.02
N VAL A 109 -6.04 3.69 -5.70
CA VAL A 109 -5.60 4.25 -4.40
C VAL A 109 -6.62 3.87 -3.33
N GLU A 110 -6.22 3.04 -2.37
CA GLU A 110 -7.11 2.48 -1.34
C GLU A 110 -7.39 3.44 -0.19
N THR A 111 -6.46 4.33 0.11
CA THR A 111 -6.58 5.27 1.22
C THR A 111 -5.68 6.48 1.01
N THR A 112 -6.09 7.62 1.59
CA THR A 112 -5.27 8.83 1.61
C THR A 112 -4.12 8.65 2.58
N THR A 113 -2.89 8.90 2.10
CA THR A 113 -1.67 8.88 2.90
C THR A 113 -0.87 10.17 2.69
N GLY A 114 0.23 10.33 3.41
CA GLY A 114 1.03 11.56 3.42
C GLY A 114 1.45 11.88 4.84
N PRO A 115 0.50 12.08 5.80
CA PRO A 115 0.85 12.05 7.22
C PRO A 115 1.42 10.69 7.59
N LEU A 116 2.66 10.66 8.05
CA LEU A 116 3.37 9.41 8.40
C LEU A 116 2.62 8.63 9.50
N GLY A 117 2.70 7.31 9.47
CA GLY A 117 1.98 6.44 10.41
C GLY A 117 0.50 6.17 10.05
N GLN A 118 -0.15 7.03 9.28
CA GLN A 118 -1.56 6.85 8.90
C GLN A 118 -1.77 5.62 8.00
N GLY A 119 -0.91 5.42 7.01
CA GLY A 119 -1.07 4.31 6.06
C GLY A 119 -1.01 2.94 6.72
N ILE A 120 0.00 2.68 7.57
CA ILE A 120 0.09 1.40 8.30
C ILE A 120 -1.14 1.20 9.21
N THR A 121 -1.62 2.25 9.85
CA THR A 121 -2.82 2.19 10.69
C THR A 121 -4.06 1.84 9.87
N ASN A 122 -4.23 2.45 8.69
CA ASN A 122 -5.31 2.11 7.76
C ASN A 122 -5.20 0.67 7.26
N ALA A 123 -3.99 0.18 6.97
CA ALA A 123 -3.76 -1.21 6.57
C ALA A 123 -4.16 -2.19 7.68
N VAL A 124 -3.86 -1.88 8.93
CA VAL A 124 -4.35 -2.67 10.08
C VAL A 124 -5.88 -2.68 10.11
N GLY A 125 -6.53 -1.52 9.89
CA GLY A 125 -7.99 -1.44 9.80
C GLY A 125 -8.57 -2.27 8.65
N MET A 126 -7.94 -2.27 7.49
CA MET A 126 -8.34 -3.09 6.33
C MET A 126 -8.21 -4.59 6.63
N ALA A 127 -7.13 -5.02 7.29
CA ALA A 127 -6.95 -6.42 7.68
C ALA A 127 -7.95 -6.86 8.77
N ILE A 128 -8.32 -5.97 9.70
CA ILE A 128 -9.42 -6.21 10.65
C ILE A 128 -10.73 -6.39 9.90
N ALA A 129 -11.01 -5.55 8.92
CA ALA A 129 -12.24 -5.61 8.12
C ALA A 129 -12.30 -6.92 7.32
N GLU A 130 -11.20 -7.32 6.66
CA GLU A 130 -11.12 -8.61 5.97
C GLU A 130 -11.47 -9.76 6.91
N ARG A 131 -10.79 -9.86 8.06
CA ARG A 131 -11.02 -10.93 9.04
C ARG A 131 -12.45 -10.95 9.58
N ALA A 132 -13.03 -9.79 9.84
CA ALA A 132 -14.41 -9.68 10.31
C ALA A 132 -15.41 -10.13 9.25
N LEU A 133 -15.20 -9.73 8.00
CA LEU A 133 -16.04 -10.13 6.86
C LEU A 133 -15.88 -11.62 6.57
N ALA A 134 -14.65 -12.14 6.53
CA ALA A 134 -14.37 -13.56 6.35
C ALA A 134 -15.05 -14.41 7.43
N GLY A 135 -14.92 -14.02 8.72
CA GLY A 135 -15.56 -14.70 9.82
C GLY A 135 -17.08 -14.69 9.79
N GLN A 136 -17.69 -13.66 9.21
CA GLN A 136 -19.15 -13.55 9.10
C GLN A 136 -19.69 -14.24 7.85
N PHE A 137 -19.04 -14.07 6.69
CA PHE A 137 -19.60 -14.42 5.40
C PHE A 137 -19.03 -15.70 4.78
N ASN A 138 -17.78 -16.08 5.07
CA ASN A 138 -17.24 -17.33 4.54
C ASN A 138 -17.98 -18.52 5.13
N LYS A 139 -18.24 -19.53 4.29
CA LYS A 139 -18.87 -20.80 4.65
C LYS A 139 -18.00 -21.94 4.12
N PRO A 140 -18.08 -23.15 4.71
CA PRO A 140 -17.32 -24.29 4.21
C PRO A 140 -17.53 -24.53 2.71
N GLY A 141 -16.43 -24.49 1.94
CA GLY A 141 -16.45 -24.60 0.47
C GLY A 141 -16.85 -23.34 -0.28
N HIS A 142 -17.01 -22.21 0.42
CA HIS A 142 -17.37 -20.91 -0.14
C HIS A 142 -16.57 -19.80 0.54
N GLU A 143 -15.28 -19.76 0.29
CA GLU A 143 -14.37 -18.70 0.72
C GLU A 143 -14.49 -17.53 -0.28
N ILE A 144 -15.30 -16.51 0.09
CA ILE A 144 -15.62 -15.35 -0.76
C ILE A 144 -14.94 -14.06 -0.28
N VAL A 145 -14.30 -14.09 0.89
CA VAL A 145 -13.47 -13.03 1.43
C VAL A 145 -12.13 -13.64 1.82
N ASP A 146 -11.10 -13.41 1.01
CA ASP A 146 -9.79 -14.09 1.16
C ASP A 146 -8.61 -13.25 0.63
N HIS A 147 -8.67 -11.92 0.78
CA HIS A 147 -7.65 -11.03 0.26
C HIS A 147 -6.60 -10.65 1.31
N HIS A 148 -5.40 -10.33 0.84
CA HIS A 148 -4.32 -9.78 1.66
C HIS A 148 -4.36 -8.25 1.68
N THR A 149 -3.77 -7.68 2.72
CA THR A 149 -3.42 -6.27 2.79
C THR A 149 -1.90 -6.15 2.83
N TYR A 150 -1.33 -5.53 1.79
CA TYR A 150 0.08 -5.21 1.69
C TYR A 150 0.30 -3.74 1.99
N VAL A 151 1.31 -3.44 2.79
CA VAL A 151 1.65 -2.06 3.12
C VAL A 151 3.14 -1.82 3.03
N PHE A 152 3.55 -0.79 2.28
CA PHE A 152 4.92 -0.30 2.24
C PHE A 152 5.08 0.87 3.19
N LEU A 153 6.16 0.89 3.95
CA LEU A 153 6.43 1.90 4.96
C LEU A 153 7.95 2.12 5.13
N GLY A 154 8.32 3.28 5.59
CA GLY A 154 9.72 3.65 5.86
C GLY A 154 9.95 4.00 7.33
N ASP A 155 11.19 4.39 7.68
CA ASP A 155 11.60 4.77 9.02
C ASP A 155 10.66 5.80 9.66
N GLY A 156 10.33 6.87 8.94
CA GLY A 156 9.46 7.93 9.44
C GLY A 156 8.05 7.45 9.80
N CYS A 157 7.51 6.44 9.10
CA CYS A 157 6.22 5.86 9.46
C CYS A 157 6.27 5.16 10.82
N LEU A 158 7.41 4.55 11.14
CA LEU A 158 7.63 3.81 12.39
C LEU A 158 8.02 4.69 13.58
N MET A 159 8.37 5.96 13.33
CA MET A 159 8.62 6.97 14.36
C MET A 159 7.32 7.51 14.96
N GLU A 160 6.21 7.43 14.23
CA GLU A 160 4.93 7.94 14.69
C GLU A 160 4.31 7.10 15.80
N GLY A 161 3.80 7.74 16.87
CA GLY A 161 3.21 7.05 18.03
C GLY A 161 2.08 6.11 17.66
N ILE A 162 1.22 6.49 16.71
CA ILE A 162 0.09 5.67 16.27
C ILE A 162 0.52 4.35 15.64
N SER A 163 1.72 4.27 15.04
CA SER A 163 2.23 3.03 14.47
C SER A 163 2.47 1.97 15.56
N HIS A 164 2.94 2.37 16.74
CA HIS A 164 3.12 1.48 17.88
C HIS A 164 1.79 0.88 18.34
N GLU A 165 0.76 1.71 18.49
CA GLU A 165 -0.56 1.27 18.93
C GLU A 165 -1.22 0.33 17.92
N ALA A 166 -1.22 0.72 16.64
CA ALA A 166 -1.82 -0.07 15.58
C ALA A 166 -1.11 -1.41 15.35
N CYS A 167 0.22 -1.43 15.32
CA CYS A 167 0.99 -2.65 15.12
C CYS A 167 0.89 -3.60 16.32
N SER A 168 0.85 -3.08 17.55
CA SER A 168 0.59 -3.89 18.74
C SER A 168 -0.80 -4.53 18.67
N LEU A 169 -1.83 -3.78 18.26
CA LEU A 169 -3.18 -4.31 18.07
C LEU A 169 -3.21 -5.40 16.99
N ALA A 170 -2.53 -5.19 15.85
CA ALA A 170 -2.47 -6.17 14.77
C ALA A 170 -1.87 -7.50 15.23
N GLY A 171 -0.79 -7.47 16.02
CA GLY A 171 -0.19 -8.66 16.61
C GLY A 171 -1.12 -9.34 17.61
N ALA A 172 -1.75 -8.57 18.51
CA ALA A 172 -2.71 -9.10 19.49
C ALA A 172 -3.92 -9.77 18.82
N LEU A 173 -4.37 -9.25 17.69
CA LEU A 173 -5.45 -9.84 16.90
C LEU A 173 -4.99 -10.99 16.00
N GLY A 174 -3.69 -11.18 15.76
CA GLY A 174 -3.17 -12.23 14.87
C GLY A 174 -3.62 -12.06 13.42
N LEU A 175 -3.42 -10.86 12.83
CA LEU A 175 -3.91 -10.54 11.49
C LEU A 175 -3.02 -11.15 10.40
N GLY A 176 -3.13 -12.45 10.16
CA GLY A 176 -2.23 -13.22 9.28
C GLY A 176 -2.24 -12.82 7.81
N LYS A 177 -3.22 -12.04 7.35
CA LYS A 177 -3.25 -11.51 5.97
C LYS A 177 -2.74 -10.08 5.83
N LEU A 178 -2.15 -9.52 6.90
CA LEU A 178 -1.44 -8.24 6.87
C LEU A 178 0.05 -8.50 6.66
N ILE A 179 0.59 -8.02 5.56
CA ILE A 179 2.02 -8.12 5.22
C ILE A 179 2.57 -6.71 5.03
N ALA A 180 3.45 -6.30 5.92
CA ALA A 180 4.15 -5.03 5.87
C ALA A 180 5.56 -5.21 5.32
N VAL A 181 5.96 -4.32 4.41
CA VAL A 181 7.32 -4.26 3.87
C VAL A 181 7.95 -2.97 4.36
N TYR A 182 8.97 -3.10 5.18
CA TYR A 182 9.72 -1.99 5.72
C TYR A 182 10.91 -1.66 4.83
N ASP A 183 10.91 -0.44 4.29
CA ASP A 183 12.01 0.16 3.54
C ASP A 183 13.09 0.62 4.52
N ASP A 184 14.02 -0.30 4.83
CA ASP A 184 15.13 -0.10 5.76
C ASP A 184 16.32 0.52 5.04
N ASN A 185 16.18 1.80 4.64
CA ASN A 185 17.21 2.55 3.90
C ASN A 185 18.04 3.49 4.79
N ASN A 186 17.71 3.63 6.07
CA ASN A 186 18.40 4.49 7.05
C ASN A 186 18.39 5.99 6.74
N ILE A 187 17.54 6.49 5.84
CA ILE A 187 17.55 7.91 5.44
C ILE A 187 16.18 8.55 5.67
N SER A 188 16.19 9.68 6.36
CA SER A 188 15.06 10.61 6.45
C SER A 188 15.34 11.88 5.66
N ILE A 189 14.39 12.83 5.69
CA ILE A 189 14.58 14.16 5.08
C ILE A 189 15.75 14.94 5.73
N ASP A 190 16.05 14.65 6.98
CA ASP A 190 17.08 15.33 7.78
C ASP A 190 18.44 14.58 7.82
N GLY A 191 18.59 13.52 7.01
CA GLY A 191 19.81 12.72 6.94
C GLY A 191 19.64 11.31 7.50
N GLU A 192 20.74 10.72 7.96
CA GLU A 192 20.77 9.34 8.46
C GLU A 192 20.01 9.19 9.79
N VAL A 193 19.09 8.24 9.80
CA VAL A 193 18.21 7.97 10.94
C VAL A 193 18.96 7.38 12.13
N ARG A 194 19.81 6.38 11.87
CA ARG A 194 20.62 5.71 12.89
C ARG A 194 21.98 6.35 13.17
N GLY A 195 22.26 7.45 12.48
CA GLY A 195 23.50 8.20 12.60
C GLY A 195 24.64 7.70 11.72
N HIS A 196 25.74 8.45 11.67
CA HIS A 196 26.92 8.17 10.87
C HIS A 196 28.20 8.25 11.71
N GLY A 197 29.05 7.23 11.61
CA GLY A 197 30.32 7.19 12.31
C GLY A 197 30.19 7.31 13.84
N HIS A 198 30.66 8.42 14.42
CA HIS A 198 30.58 8.69 15.86
C HIS A 198 29.38 9.55 16.26
N THR A 199 28.55 9.99 15.30
CA THR A 199 27.33 10.78 15.57
C THR A 199 26.15 9.81 15.69
N PRO A 200 25.56 9.64 16.90
CA PRO A 200 24.40 8.78 17.06
C PRO A 200 23.19 9.40 16.37
N GLY A 201 22.36 8.55 15.77
CA GLY A 201 21.07 8.94 15.24
C GLY A 201 20.03 9.20 16.32
N TRP A 202 18.88 9.69 15.91
CA TRP A 202 17.76 10.01 16.80
C TRP A 202 16.74 8.88 16.95
N PHE A 203 16.80 7.88 16.07
CA PHE A 203 15.90 6.74 16.08
C PHE A 203 16.72 5.44 16.03
N LEU A 204 16.96 4.87 17.20
CA LEU A 204 17.84 3.72 17.40
C LEU A 204 17.07 2.42 17.70
N ASP A 205 15.78 2.40 17.44
CA ASP A 205 14.95 1.23 17.65
C ASP A 205 15.46 0.02 16.86
N ASP A 206 15.52 -1.12 17.52
CA ASP A 206 15.64 -2.40 16.84
C ASP A 206 14.25 -2.80 16.29
N THR A 207 13.94 -2.33 15.11
CA THR A 207 12.63 -2.53 14.48
C THR A 207 12.22 -4.01 14.41
N PRO A 208 13.08 -4.96 14.00
CA PRO A 208 12.77 -6.39 14.06
C PRO A 208 12.31 -6.84 15.45
N LYS A 209 13.10 -6.57 16.50
CA LYS A 209 12.74 -6.97 17.87
C LYS A 209 11.49 -6.28 18.38
N ARG A 210 11.28 -5.04 18.01
CA ARG A 210 10.05 -4.31 18.39
C ARG A 210 8.82 -5.01 17.82
N PHE A 211 8.84 -5.42 16.56
CA PHE A 211 7.73 -6.13 15.94
C PHE A 211 7.57 -7.57 16.47
N GLU A 212 8.67 -8.26 16.75
CA GLU A 212 8.62 -9.55 17.47
C GLU A 212 7.91 -9.40 18.82
N ALA A 213 8.20 -8.31 19.58
CA ALA A 213 7.54 -8.01 20.84
C ALA A 213 6.04 -7.71 20.70
N TYR A 214 5.59 -7.19 19.53
CA TYR A 214 4.17 -7.05 19.21
C TYR A 214 3.50 -8.37 18.84
N GLY A 215 4.24 -9.46 18.69
CA GLY A 215 3.72 -10.76 18.27
C GLY A 215 3.63 -10.94 16.74
N TRP A 216 4.34 -10.13 15.96
CA TRP A 216 4.46 -10.29 14.53
C TRP A 216 5.45 -11.40 14.16
N HIS A 217 5.26 -11.99 13.01
CA HIS A 217 6.30 -12.72 12.29
C HIS A 217 7.23 -11.71 11.59
N VAL A 218 8.55 -11.87 11.75
CA VAL A 218 9.51 -10.90 11.22
C VAL A 218 10.56 -11.60 10.36
N ILE A 219 10.75 -11.09 9.14
CA ILE A 219 11.77 -11.54 8.20
C ILE A 219 12.80 -10.40 8.08
N PRO A 220 13.92 -10.49 8.81
CA PRO A 220 14.91 -9.43 8.86
C PRO A 220 15.91 -9.50 7.70
N ARG A 221 16.49 -8.34 7.32
CA ARG A 221 17.66 -8.22 6.42
C ARG A 221 17.49 -8.83 5.04
N VAL A 222 16.35 -8.64 4.43
CA VAL A 222 16.12 -9.02 3.03
C VAL A 222 16.83 -8.00 2.13
N ASP A 223 17.61 -8.45 1.16
CA ASP A 223 18.14 -7.56 0.12
C ASP A 223 16.96 -7.11 -0.77
N GLY A 224 16.55 -5.84 -0.64
CA GLY A 224 15.43 -5.27 -1.39
C GLY A 224 15.71 -5.07 -2.89
N HIS A 225 16.96 -5.26 -3.32
CA HIS A 225 17.38 -5.21 -4.72
C HIS A 225 17.59 -6.59 -5.36
N ASP A 226 17.46 -7.68 -4.58
CA ASP A 226 17.46 -9.05 -5.06
C ASP A 226 16.02 -9.59 -5.14
N ALA A 227 15.51 -9.70 -6.35
CA ALA A 227 14.14 -10.19 -6.60
C ALA A 227 13.90 -11.61 -6.06
N ALA A 228 14.94 -12.48 -6.02
CA ALA A 228 14.80 -13.83 -5.49
C ALA A 228 14.67 -13.81 -3.95
N ALA A 229 15.43 -12.95 -3.27
CA ALA A 229 15.34 -12.78 -1.83
C ALA A 229 13.96 -12.16 -1.43
N VAL A 230 13.52 -11.15 -2.17
CA VAL A 230 12.20 -10.53 -1.96
C VAL A 230 11.07 -11.54 -2.18
N LYS A 231 11.16 -12.34 -3.24
CA LYS A 231 10.18 -13.39 -3.54
C LYS A 231 10.10 -14.42 -2.41
N ALA A 232 11.23 -14.94 -1.95
CA ALA A 232 11.29 -15.91 -0.85
C ALA A 232 10.66 -15.32 0.44
N ALA A 233 10.94 -14.05 0.74
CA ALA A 233 10.38 -13.37 1.91
C ALA A 233 8.86 -13.18 1.82
N ILE A 234 8.33 -12.84 0.65
CA ILE A 234 6.87 -12.73 0.46
C ILE A 234 6.21 -14.11 0.58
N GLU A 235 6.81 -15.16 0.02
CA GLU A 235 6.30 -16.54 0.15
C GLU A 235 6.28 -16.99 1.61
N GLU A 236 7.34 -16.73 2.37
CA GLU A 236 7.43 -17.01 3.80
C GLU A 236 6.34 -16.25 4.57
N ALA A 237 6.18 -14.95 4.33
CA ALA A 237 5.16 -14.12 4.98
C ALA A 237 3.74 -14.62 4.69
N ARG A 238 3.45 -15.01 3.44
CA ARG A 238 2.13 -15.53 3.03
C ARG A 238 1.81 -16.91 3.63
N ALA A 239 2.82 -17.67 4.00
CA ALA A 239 2.64 -18.97 4.65
C ALA A 239 2.25 -18.86 6.13
N VAL A 240 2.40 -17.69 6.74
CA VAL A 240 2.07 -17.43 8.15
C VAL A 240 0.64 -16.89 8.25
N GLY A 241 -0.31 -17.75 8.59
CA GLY A 241 -1.74 -17.39 8.62
C GLY A 241 -2.28 -16.87 9.95
N ASP A 242 -1.50 -16.92 11.03
CA ASP A 242 -1.94 -16.60 12.40
C ASP A 242 -1.28 -15.37 13.01
N LYS A 243 -0.38 -14.70 12.28
CA LYS A 243 0.33 -13.50 12.69
C LYS A 243 0.51 -12.55 11.51
N PRO A 244 0.46 -11.23 11.72
CA PRO A 244 0.91 -10.29 10.70
C PRO A 244 2.41 -10.45 10.47
N SER A 245 2.87 -10.18 9.25
CA SER A 245 4.29 -10.32 8.87
C SER A 245 4.93 -8.98 8.56
N LEU A 246 6.16 -8.77 9.04
CA LEU A 246 7.03 -7.65 8.66
C LEU A 246 8.24 -8.18 7.89
N ILE A 247 8.42 -7.72 6.66
CA ILE A 247 9.60 -7.98 5.84
C ILE A 247 10.49 -6.73 5.91
N CYS A 248 11.68 -6.84 6.51
CA CYS A 248 12.63 -5.74 6.60
C CYS A 248 13.56 -5.77 5.38
N CYS A 249 13.27 -4.93 4.38
CA CYS A 249 14.03 -4.86 3.15
C CYS A 249 15.11 -3.79 3.23
N GLN A 250 16.36 -4.19 3.18
CA GLN A 250 17.48 -3.27 3.03
C GLN A 250 17.49 -2.72 1.60
N THR A 251 17.38 -1.40 1.47
CA THR A 251 17.36 -0.72 0.17
C THR A 251 18.33 0.44 0.15
N ILE A 252 18.53 0.97 -1.05
CA ILE A 252 19.29 2.21 -1.27
C ILE A 252 18.30 3.25 -1.78
N ILE A 253 18.02 4.27 -0.97
CA ILE A 253 17.19 5.40 -1.40
C ILE A 253 17.80 6.04 -2.67
N GLY A 254 16.97 6.37 -3.68
CA GLY A 254 17.47 6.93 -4.93
C GLY A 254 18.32 5.98 -5.76
N TYR A 255 18.09 4.67 -5.63
CA TYR A 255 18.86 3.62 -6.32
C TYR A 255 19.03 3.90 -7.82
N GLY A 256 20.27 3.84 -8.27
CA GLY A 256 20.67 4.10 -9.66
C GLY A 256 21.17 5.54 -9.91
N SER A 257 21.00 6.48 -8.96
CA SER A 257 21.55 7.84 -9.07
C SER A 257 23.02 7.83 -8.63
N PRO A 258 23.99 8.05 -9.53
CA PRO A 258 25.41 7.88 -9.21
C PRO A 258 25.93 8.77 -8.08
N ASN A 259 25.40 9.99 -7.97
CA ASN A 259 25.90 10.96 -7.01
C ASN A 259 24.98 11.16 -5.79
N LYS A 260 23.67 10.77 -5.89
CA LYS A 260 22.66 11.08 -4.87
C LYS A 260 22.04 9.87 -4.18
N GLN A 261 22.24 8.64 -4.71
CA GLN A 261 21.72 7.46 -4.03
C GLN A 261 22.33 7.29 -2.62
N GLY A 262 21.52 6.82 -1.67
CA GLY A 262 21.94 6.64 -0.28
C GLY A 262 22.05 7.94 0.53
N LYS A 263 21.58 9.09 -0.01
CA LYS A 263 21.67 10.40 0.64
C LYS A 263 20.31 11.06 0.76
N GLU A 264 20.17 11.95 1.75
CA GLU A 264 18.96 12.75 1.98
C GLU A 264 18.63 13.68 0.81
N GLU A 265 19.61 14.08 0.00
CA GLU A 265 19.41 14.96 -1.16
C GLU A 265 18.40 14.40 -2.19
N CYS A 266 18.26 13.08 -2.29
CA CYS A 266 17.26 12.46 -3.17
C CYS A 266 15.95 12.12 -2.44
N HIS A 267 15.86 12.35 -1.14
CA HIS A 267 14.65 12.03 -0.38
C HIS A 267 13.47 12.88 -0.84
N GLY A 268 13.58 14.21 -0.77
CA GLY A 268 12.48 15.14 -0.96
C GLY A 268 12.67 16.22 -2.01
N ALA A 269 13.60 16.04 -2.96
CA ALA A 269 13.89 17.00 -4.01
C ALA A 269 14.10 16.33 -5.36
N ALA A 270 13.87 17.08 -6.45
CA ALA A 270 14.22 16.64 -7.79
C ALA A 270 15.73 16.40 -7.90
N LEU A 271 16.12 15.37 -8.67
CA LEU A 271 17.54 15.01 -8.84
C LEU A 271 18.35 16.09 -9.56
N GLY A 272 17.71 16.88 -10.42
CA GLY A 272 18.34 17.79 -11.35
C GLY A 272 18.59 17.12 -12.73
N ASN A 273 18.55 17.92 -13.78
CA ASN A 273 18.62 17.39 -15.16
C ASN A 273 19.89 16.59 -15.44
N ASP A 274 21.04 17.05 -14.95
CA ASP A 274 22.31 16.37 -15.15
C ASP A 274 22.32 15.01 -14.42
N GLU A 275 21.82 14.96 -13.20
CA GLU A 275 21.76 13.72 -12.43
C GLU A 275 20.72 12.74 -12.99
N VAL A 276 19.59 13.22 -13.52
CA VAL A 276 18.62 12.39 -14.24
C VAL A 276 19.27 11.73 -15.47
N ALA A 277 20.10 12.47 -16.22
CA ALA A 277 20.82 11.92 -17.37
C ALA A 277 21.81 10.81 -16.95
N LEU A 278 22.62 11.08 -15.91
CA LEU A 278 23.54 10.11 -15.33
C LEU A 278 22.82 8.88 -14.77
N THR A 279 21.67 9.08 -14.14
CA THR A 279 20.85 7.99 -13.61
C THR A 279 20.32 7.09 -14.73
N ARG A 280 19.86 7.67 -15.85
CA ARG A 280 19.45 6.88 -17.03
C ARG A 280 20.61 6.04 -17.56
N GLU A 281 21.80 6.61 -17.69
CA GLU A 281 22.99 5.91 -18.11
C GLU A 281 23.33 4.76 -17.16
N SER A 282 23.35 5.02 -15.86
CA SER A 282 23.62 4.03 -14.81
C SER A 282 22.63 2.87 -14.80
N LEU A 283 21.35 3.14 -15.05
CA LEU A 283 20.30 2.13 -15.12
C LEU A 283 20.24 1.41 -16.49
N GLY A 284 20.99 1.87 -17.50
CA GLY A 284 20.88 1.38 -18.87
C GLY A 284 19.54 1.74 -19.52
N TRP A 285 18.83 2.78 -19.03
CA TRP A 285 17.53 3.21 -19.50
C TRP A 285 17.67 4.27 -20.59
N THR A 286 17.62 3.85 -21.86
CA THR A 286 17.91 4.72 -23.02
C THR A 286 16.70 5.48 -23.56
N HIS A 287 15.50 5.25 -23.03
CA HIS A 287 14.25 5.86 -23.48
C HIS A 287 14.13 7.31 -23.00
N ALA A 288 13.44 8.13 -23.77
CA ALA A 288 13.16 9.52 -23.42
C ALA A 288 12.27 9.63 -22.16
N PRO A 289 12.22 10.81 -21.50
CA PRO A 289 11.31 11.01 -20.39
C PRO A 289 9.86 10.66 -20.72
N PHE A 290 9.22 9.89 -19.85
CA PHE A 290 7.85 9.37 -19.99
C PHE A 290 7.63 8.44 -21.19
N GLU A 291 8.68 7.95 -21.82
CA GLU A 291 8.61 6.95 -22.87
C GLU A 291 8.81 5.55 -22.25
N ILE A 292 7.79 4.71 -22.35
CA ILE A 292 7.81 3.33 -21.88
C ILE A 292 7.63 2.39 -23.08
N PRO A 293 8.55 1.46 -23.31
CA PRO A 293 8.46 0.49 -24.39
C PRO A 293 7.25 -0.44 -24.28
N ALA A 294 6.77 -0.94 -25.42
CA ALA A 294 5.61 -1.82 -25.47
C ALA A 294 5.81 -3.16 -24.74
N ASP A 295 7.03 -3.70 -24.76
CA ASP A 295 7.38 -4.93 -24.05
C ASP A 295 7.44 -4.74 -22.53
N ILE A 296 7.76 -3.55 -22.04
CA ILE A 296 7.64 -3.17 -20.61
C ILE A 296 6.16 -3.13 -20.21
N TYR A 297 5.30 -2.46 -21.00
CA TYR A 297 3.86 -2.48 -20.73
C TYR A 297 3.29 -3.91 -20.75
N ALA A 298 3.73 -4.74 -21.70
CA ALA A 298 3.31 -6.14 -21.75
C ALA A 298 3.74 -6.94 -20.52
N GLY A 299 4.94 -6.65 -19.99
CA GLY A 299 5.46 -7.28 -18.77
C GLY A 299 4.75 -6.84 -17.49
N TRP A 300 4.15 -5.66 -17.48
CA TRP A 300 3.42 -5.11 -16.34
C TRP A 300 1.91 -5.33 -16.39
N SER A 301 1.33 -5.64 -17.56
CA SER A 301 -0.12 -5.65 -17.76
C SER A 301 -0.82 -6.65 -16.83
N ALA A 302 -1.62 -6.16 -15.91
CA ALA A 302 -2.47 -6.96 -15.04
C ALA A 302 -3.91 -7.13 -15.57
N LYS A 303 -4.21 -6.67 -16.80
CA LYS A 303 -5.58 -6.69 -17.34
C LYS A 303 -6.15 -8.09 -17.49
N ASP A 304 -5.44 -8.97 -18.18
CA ASP A 304 -5.91 -10.34 -18.42
C ASP A 304 -5.89 -11.20 -17.15
N PRO A 305 -4.78 -11.26 -16.38
CA PRO A 305 -4.78 -12.01 -15.12
C PRO A 305 -5.80 -11.48 -14.12
N GLY A 306 -5.99 -10.16 -14.03
CA GLY A 306 -6.96 -9.55 -13.15
C GLY A 306 -8.41 -9.87 -13.53
N ALA A 307 -8.74 -9.77 -14.82
CA ALA A 307 -10.07 -10.14 -15.32
C ALA A 307 -10.37 -11.63 -15.08
N LYS A 308 -9.37 -12.50 -15.23
CA LYS A 308 -9.50 -13.94 -14.95
C LYS A 308 -9.75 -14.19 -13.45
N ALA A 309 -8.96 -13.58 -12.58
CA ALA A 309 -9.10 -13.75 -11.13
C ALA A 309 -10.47 -13.28 -10.62
N GLU A 310 -10.95 -12.14 -11.12
CA GLU A 310 -12.30 -11.66 -10.80
C GLU A 310 -13.40 -12.58 -11.33
N ALA A 311 -13.29 -13.07 -12.56
CA ALA A 311 -14.28 -14.02 -13.12
C ALA A 311 -14.34 -15.34 -12.32
N GLU A 312 -13.21 -15.84 -11.84
CA GLU A 312 -13.15 -17.00 -10.94
C GLU A 312 -13.82 -16.70 -9.59
N TRP A 313 -13.62 -15.51 -9.04
CA TRP A 313 -14.31 -15.07 -7.83
C TRP A 313 -15.82 -14.91 -8.06
N ASP A 314 -16.23 -14.30 -9.17
CA ASP A 314 -17.65 -14.16 -9.54
C ASP A 314 -18.37 -15.50 -9.61
N ALA A 315 -17.72 -16.52 -10.17
CA ALA A 315 -18.28 -17.88 -10.21
C ALA A 315 -18.45 -18.47 -8.79
N ARG A 316 -17.45 -18.29 -7.90
CA ARG A 316 -17.56 -18.69 -6.49
C ARG A 316 -18.68 -17.94 -5.78
N PHE A 317 -18.76 -16.62 -6.00
CA PHE A 317 -19.79 -15.79 -5.40
C PHE A 317 -21.20 -16.13 -5.90
N ALA A 318 -21.36 -16.49 -7.17
CA ALA A 318 -22.64 -16.95 -7.71
C ALA A 318 -23.10 -18.25 -7.04
N ALA A 319 -22.20 -19.21 -6.83
CA ALA A 319 -22.49 -20.45 -6.10
C ALA A 319 -22.85 -20.17 -4.63
N TYR A 320 -22.12 -19.28 -3.98
CA TYR A 320 -22.42 -18.80 -2.63
C TYR A 320 -23.78 -18.14 -2.55
N ALA A 321 -24.13 -17.25 -3.48
CA ALA A 321 -25.40 -16.54 -3.51
C ALA A 321 -26.61 -17.49 -3.72
N ALA A 322 -26.41 -18.57 -4.45
CA ALA A 322 -27.43 -19.60 -4.59
C ALA A 322 -27.66 -20.39 -3.30
N ALA A 323 -26.60 -20.66 -2.54
CA ALA A 323 -26.66 -21.42 -1.27
C ALA A 323 -27.06 -20.54 -0.06
N TYR A 324 -26.61 -19.27 -0.05
CA TYR A 324 -26.74 -18.33 1.07
C TYR A 324 -27.24 -16.95 0.58
N PRO A 325 -28.48 -16.85 0.05
CA PRO A 325 -28.95 -15.63 -0.62
C PRO A 325 -29.06 -14.41 0.29
N ALA A 326 -29.38 -14.59 1.57
CA ALA A 326 -29.50 -13.47 2.52
C ALA A 326 -28.11 -12.88 2.87
N GLU A 327 -27.14 -13.73 3.13
CA GLU A 327 -25.76 -13.33 3.43
C GLU A 327 -25.10 -12.69 2.19
N ALA A 328 -25.34 -13.22 1.00
CA ALA A 328 -24.84 -12.65 -0.25
C ALA A 328 -25.41 -11.26 -0.50
N ALA A 329 -26.70 -11.06 -0.26
CA ALA A 329 -27.34 -9.74 -0.38
C ALA A 329 -26.76 -8.74 0.63
N GLU A 330 -26.56 -9.17 1.88
CA GLU A 330 -25.98 -8.33 2.94
C GLU A 330 -24.53 -7.96 2.64
N LEU A 331 -23.69 -8.91 2.16
CA LEU A 331 -22.32 -8.60 1.76
C LEU A 331 -22.30 -7.59 0.61
N LYS A 332 -23.11 -7.79 -0.44
CA LYS A 332 -23.22 -6.81 -1.54
C LYS A 332 -23.62 -5.42 -1.05
N ARG A 333 -24.63 -5.34 -0.18
CA ARG A 333 -25.06 -4.08 0.42
C ARG A 333 -23.91 -3.35 1.12
N ARG A 334 -23.14 -4.08 1.96
CA ARG A 334 -22.00 -3.49 2.69
C ARG A 334 -20.89 -3.05 1.74
N MET A 335 -20.56 -3.84 0.74
CA MET A 335 -19.53 -3.51 -0.24
C MET A 335 -19.93 -2.31 -1.12
N ALA A 336 -21.21 -2.11 -1.36
CA ALA A 336 -21.73 -0.90 -2.02
C ALA A 336 -21.72 0.36 -1.13
N GLY A 337 -21.54 0.19 0.19
CA GLY A 337 -21.65 1.29 1.14
C GLY A 337 -23.09 1.66 1.48
N ASP A 338 -24.07 0.84 1.09
CA ASP A 338 -25.48 1.11 1.33
C ASP A 338 -25.84 0.85 2.79
N LEU A 339 -26.66 1.75 3.36
CA LEU A 339 -27.22 1.58 4.70
C LEU A 339 -28.35 0.54 4.71
N PRO A 340 -28.65 -0.10 5.85
CA PRO A 340 -29.81 -0.97 5.98
C PRO A 340 -31.11 -0.26 5.60
N PRO A 341 -32.08 -0.95 4.97
CA PRO A 341 -33.34 -0.31 4.52
C PRO A 341 -34.11 0.41 5.63
N ASN A 342 -34.04 -0.10 6.86
CA ASN A 342 -34.71 0.48 8.04
C ASN A 342 -33.82 1.47 8.84
N TRP A 343 -32.71 1.92 8.27
CA TRP A 343 -31.76 2.80 8.98
C TRP A 343 -32.39 4.05 9.54
N GLY A 344 -33.24 4.75 8.75
CA GLY A 344 -33.95 5.96 9.18
C GLY A 344 -34.85 5.70 10.41
N GLU A 345 -35.65 4.64 10.37
CA GLU A 345 -36.52 4.24 11.47
C GLU A 345 -35.73 3.93 12.75
N VAL A 346 -34.62 3.22 12.63
CA VAL A 346 -33.74 2.86 13.75
C VAL A 346 -33.12 4.12 14.38
N VAL A 347 -32.66 5.06 13.55
CA VAL A 347 -32.11 6.34 14.02
C VAL A 347 -33.16 7.15 14.76
N GLU A 348 -34.34 7.33 14.17
CA GLU A 348 -35.46 8.08 14.79
C GLU A 348 -35.90 7.47 16.12
N ALA A 349 -36.06 6.14 16.16
CA ALA A 349 -36.45 5.43 17.39
C ALA A 349 -35.38 5.55 18.47
N THR A 350 -34.09 5.51 18.08
CA THR A 350 -32.96 5.65 19.02
C THR A 350 -32.92 7.06 19.61
N VAL A 351 -33.08 8.10 18.78
CA VAL A 351 -33.13 9.49 19.22
C VAL A 351 -34.31 9.73 20.13
N ALA A 352 -35.51 9.29 19.76
CA ALA A 352 -36.74 9.42 20.58
C ALA A 352 -36.53 8.78 21.96
N LYS A 353 -35.97 7.57 22.03
CA LYS A 353 -35.67 6.87 23.29
C LYS A 353 -34.72 7.66 24.19
N VAL A 354 -33.68 8.28 23.62
CA VAL A 354 -32.72 9.10 24.37
C VAL A 354 -33.37 10.37 24.89
N VAL A 355 -34.20 11.02 24.05
CA VAL A 355 -34.95 12.24 24.42
C VAL A 355 -35.93 11.93 25.55
N ASP A 356 -36.75 10.88 25.44
CA ASP A 356 -37.72 10.49 26.44
C ASP A 356 -37.07 10.19 27.81
N LYS A 357 -35.87 9.59 27.76
CA LYS A 357 -35.11 9.28 28.98
C LYS A 357 -34.56 10.51 29.69
N GLY A 358 -34.24 11.57 28.95
CA GLY A 358 -33.86 12.89 29.47
C GLY A 358 -32.70 12.88 30.47
N GLU A 359 -31.76 11.90 30.36
CA GLU A 359 -30.67 11.75 31.32
C GLU A 359 -29.57 12.80 31.11
N THR A 360 -29.08 13.36 32.22
CA THR A 360 -27.85 14.14 32.20
C THR A 360 -26.66 13.21 32.49
N ILE A 361 -25.88 12.91 31.47
CA ILE A 361 -24.74 11.99 31.56
C ILE A 361 -23.48 12.60 30.95
N ALA A 362 -22.32 12.06 31.32
CA ALA A 362 -21.05 12.46 30.72
C ALA A 362 -21.03 12.07 29.22
N THR A 363 -20.38 12.89 28.39
CA THR A 363 -20.29 12.66 26.93
C THR A 363 -19.72 11.28 26.58
N ARG A 364 -18.70 10.80 27.32
CA ARG A 364 -18.14 9.44 27.15
C ARG A 364 -19.21 8.35 27.37
N LYS A 365 -20.15 8.56 28.31
CA LYS A 365 -21.23 7.60 28.57
C LYS A 365 -22.30 7.67 27.48
N ALA A 366 -22.59 8.87 26.98
CA ALA A 366 -23.47 9.03 25.82
C ALA A 366 -22.91 8.29 24.59
N SER A 367 -21.62 8.46 24.29
CA SER A 367 -20.93 7.73 23.21
C SER A 367 -21.02 6.20 23.41
N GLN A 368 -20.70 5.71 24.61
CA GLN A 368 -20.84 4.28 24.95
C GLN A 368 -22.25 3.73 24.75
N ASN A 369 -23.27 4.51 25.06
CA ASN A 369 -24.67 4.07 24.93
C ASN A 369 -25.14 4.09 23.46
N ALA A 370 -24.45 4.81 22.57
CA ALA A 370 -24.75 4.89 21.15
C ALA A 370 -24.10 3.75 20.33
N ILE A 371 -23.03 3.15 20.84
CA ILE A 371 -22.35 1.99 20.25
C ILE A 371 -23.09 0.71 20.62
#